data_6f0545ec19ebfc12b1feec4fe8c7b258
#
_entry.id   6f0545ec19ebfc12b1feec4fe8c7b258
#
_cell.length_a   1.000
_cell.length_b   1.000
_cell.length_c   1.000
_cell.angle_alpha   90.00
_cell.angle_beta   90.00
_cell.angle_gamma   90.00
#
_symmetry.space_group_name_H-M   'P 1'
#
loop_
_entity.id
_entity.type
_entity.pdbx_description
1 polymer ?
#
loop_
_entity_poly.entity_id
_entity_poly.type
_entity_poly.pdbx_seq_one_letter_code
_entity_poly.pdbx_strand_id
1 'polypeptide(L)'
;MVSRISGSNLAAGLKKFGNDVKADVKAVAADVKKGGWSALGKDLKNAGATVGAESIGVAELVGLRYPVSKYEFKMSDQLTRGSRIDDPKGYESLKKQGFKGIVDLTLEGTNDAKGGKAAGLNTLNVKILDNSAPTQKQMKDFLDFATNPKNSPCYVHCEAGKGRTGVASACYRMAVEGWSPEKAIAEAQKFGCSLPDQIDFLNQFGADLAKGKIQGYPKK
;
A
#
# COMPACT_ATOMS: atom_id res chain seq x y z
N MET A 1 14.22 -7.86 -5.63
CA MET A 1 14.95 -8.06 -6.90
C MET A 1 14.42 -7.07 -7.92
N VAL A 2 15.18 -6.06 -8.29
CA VAL A 2 14.79 -5.13 -9.37
C VAL A 2 15.08 -5.88 -10.67
N SER A 3 14.04 -6.25 -11.43
CA SER A 3 14.24 -6.86 -12.74
C SER A 3 15.00 -5.88 -13.65
N ARG A 4 16.12 -6.30 -14.18
CA ARG A 4 16.89 -5.54 -15.16
C ARG A 4 16.03 -5.37 -16.41
N ILE A 5 15.66 -4.13 -16.70
CA ILE A 5 15.06 -3.79 -17.99
C ILE A 5 16.16 -4.02 -19.04
N SER A 6 15.91 -4.89 -20.02
CA SER A 6 16.84 -5.07 -21.12
C SER A 6 16.86 -3.81 -21.97
N GLY A 7 18.05 -3.38 -22.42
CA GLY A 7 18.21 -2.19 -23.25
C GLY A 7 17.38 -2.19 -24.55
N SER A 8 16.93 -3.37 -25.00
CA SER A 8 16.07 -3.57 -26.18
C SER A 8 14.65 -3.02 -25.97
N ASN A 9 14.05 -3.17 -24.75
CA ASN A 9 12.71 -2.67 -24.48
C ASN A 9 12.69 -1.14 -24.34
N LEU A 10 13.78 -0.56 -23.81
CA LEU A 10 13.96 0.89 -23.74
C LEU A 10 14.09 1.49 -25.16
N ALA A 11 14.87 0.86 -26.04
CA ALA A 11 15.08 1.32 -27.41
C ALA A 11 13.81 1.26 -28.28
N ALA A 12 12.96 0.25 -28.07
CA ALA A 12 11.68 0.12 -28.80
C ALA A 12 10.67 1.21 -28.38
N GLY A 13 10.62 1.54 -27.10
CA GLY A 13 9.77 2.62 -26.59
C GLY A 13 10.23 4.01 -27.04
N LEU A 14 11.55 4.24 -27.09
CA LEU A 14 12.15 5.52 -27.49
C LEU A 14 12.01 5.84 -28.98
N LYS A 15 11.80 4.85 -29.85
CA LYS A 15 11.51 5.08 -31.28
C LYS A 15 10.16 5.79 -31.52
N LYS A 16 9.28 5.76 -30.55
CA LYS A 16 7.92 6.35 -30.64
C LYS A 16 7.90 7.84 -30.24
N PHE A 17 8.93 8.34 -29.57
CA PHE A 17 9.07 9.73 -29.13
C PHE A 17 10.27 10.38 -29.81
N GLY A 18 10.15 11.68 -30.15
CA GLY A 18 11.21 12.44 -30.82
C GLY A 18 12.54 12.48 -30.05
N ASN A 19 13.61 12.94 -30.73
CA ASN A 19 14.98 12.88 -30.19
C ASN A 19 15.18 13.65 -28.89
N ASP A 20 14.39 14.68 -28.62
CA ASP A 20 14.51 15.52 -27.43
C ASP A 20 14.08 14.79 -26.13
N VAL A 21 13.07 13.93 -26.22
CA VAL A 21 12.61 13.11 -25.10
C VAL A 21 13.61 12.02 -24.70
N LYS A 22 14.50 11.60 -25.62
CA LYS A 22 15.50 10.54 -25.33
C LYS A 22 16.57 10.94 -24.32
N ALA A 23 16.96 12.22 -24.32
CA ALA A 23 17.95 12.74 -23.39
C ALA A 23 17.35 12.83 -21.98
N ASP A 24 16.10 13.31 -21.88
CA ASP A 24 15.39 13.50 -20.61
C ASP A 24 15.04 12.16 -19.96
N VAL A 25 14.62 11.16 -20.73
CA VAL A 25 14.36 9.81 -20.21
C VAL A 25 15.62 9.13 -19.67
N LYS A 26 16.79 9.35 -20.30
CA LYS A 26 18.07 8.84 -19.78
C LYS A 26 18.48 9.50 -18.46
N ALA A 27 18.30 10.83 -18.36
CA ALA A 27 18.58 11.58 -17.14
C ALA A 27 17.66 11.11 -15.99
N VAL A 28 16.35 11.02 -16.24
CA VAL A 28 15.34 10.52 -15.31
C VAL A 28 15.65 9.09 -14.83
N ALA A 29 16.02 8.19 -15.72
CA ALA A 29 16.37 6.81 -15.35
C ALA A 29 17.67 6.71 -14.51
N ALA A 30 18.62 7.65 -14.68
CA ALA A 30 19.84 7.71 -13.88
C ALA A 30 19.56 8.22 -12.46
N ASP A 31 18.67 9.20 -12.31
CA ASP A 31 18.35 9.84 -11.03
C ASP A 31 17.43 8.97 -10.16
N VAL A 32 16.52 8.24 -10.77
CA VAL A 32 15.71 7.21 -10.06
C VAL A 32 16.60 6.13 -9.45
N LYS A 33 17.71 5.75 -10.09
CA LYS A 33 18.70 4.81 -9.53
C LYS A 33 19.46 5.38 -8.34
N LYS A 34 19.61 6.70 -8.24
CA LYS A 34 20.40 7.37 -7.19
C LYS A 34 19.58 7.83 -5.99
N GLY A 35 18.35 8.29 -6.17
CA GLY A 35 17.61 9.01 -5.14
C GLY A 35 16.16 8.64 -4.92
N GLY A 36 15.58 7.73 -5.69
CA GLY A 36 14.17 7.35 -5.57
C GLY A 36 13.19 8.41 -6.10
N TRP A 37 11.88 8.21 -5.81
CA TRP A 37 10.78 9.03 -6.34
C TRP A 37 10.81 10.52 -5.95
N SER A 38 11.45 10.89 -4.83
CA SER A 38 11.55 12.30 -4.41
C SER A 38 12.47 13.12 -5.31
N ALA A 39 13.51 12.49 -5.87
CA ALA A 39 14.39 13.11 -6.85
C ALA A 39 13.65 13.31 -8.18
N LEU A 40 12.93 12.28 -8.67
CA LEU A 40 12.15 12.35 -9.88
C LEU A 40 11.14 13.50 -9.90
N GLY A 41 10.45 13.75 -8.77
CA GLY A 41 9.49 14.85 -8.66
C GLY A 41 10.10 16.25 -8.75
N LYS A 42 11.38 16.40 -8.33
CA LYS A 42 12.12 17.66 -8.47
C LYS A 42 12.61 17.88 -9.91
N ASP A 43 13.07 16.84 -10.54
CA ASP A 43 13.66 16.92 -11.89
C ASP A 43 12.60 17.12 -12.96
N LEU A 44 11.42 16.48 -12.82
CA LEU A 44 10.27 16.73 -13.69
C LEU A 44 9.76 18.19 -13.58
N LYS A 45 9.77 18.78 -12.37
CA LYS A 45 9.45 20.20 -12.18
C LYS A 45 10.48 21.13 -12.81
N ASN A 46 11.77 20.79 -12.71
CA ASN A 46 12.87 21.57 -13.27
C ASN A 46 12.91 21.50 -14.81
N ALA A 47 12.46 20.39 -15.38
CA ALA A 47 12.34 20.22 -16.83
C ALA A 47 11.10 20.91 -17.43
N GLY A 48 10.31 21.65 -16.62
CA GLY A 48 9.09 22.33 -17.10
C GLY A 48 7.96 21.39 -17.48
N ALA A 49 8.10 20.10 -17.16
CA ALA A 49 7.06 19.11 -17.40
C ALA A 49 5.94 19.30 -16.38
N THR A 50 4.77 19.67 -16.83
CA THR A 50 3.54 19.56 -16.03
C THR A 50 3.35 18.11 -15.65
N VAL A 51 3.29 17.82 -14.33
CA VAL A 51 3.01 16.47 -13.79
C VAL A 51 1.57 16.11 -14.16
N GLY A 52 1.35 15.66 -15.38
CA GLY A 52 0.07 15.28 -15.95
C GLY A 52 0.09 13.86 -16.49
N ALA A 53 -0.94 13.50 -17.24
CA ALA A 53 -1.12 12.15 -17.82
C ALA A 53 0.09 11.62 -18.61
N GLU A 54 0.93 12.51 -19.13
CA GLU A 54 2.13 12.17 -19.92
C GLU A 54 3.28 11.63 -19.05
N SER A 55 3.42 12.12 -17.80
CA SER A 55 4.44 11.62 -16.87
C SER A 55 4.18 10.17 -16.43
N ILE A 56 2.93 9.74 -16.45
CA ILE A 56 2.51 8.36 -16.17
C ILE A 56 2.98 7.42 -17.29
N GLY A 57 2.88 7.85 -18.56
CA GLY A 57 3.38 7.11 -19.70
C GLY A 57 4.89 6.87 -19.63
N VAL A 58 5.67 7.86 -19.16
CA VAL A 58 7.12 7.73 -18.97
C VAL A 58 7.46 6.77 -17.83
N ALA A 59 6.75 6.85 -16.69
CA ALA A 59 6.94 5.93 -15.58
C ALA A 59 6.64 4.46 -15.98
N GLU A 60 5.59 4.26 -16.77
CA GLU A 60 5.21 2.93 -17.28
C GLU A 60 6.23 2.42 -18.32
N LEU A 61 6.75 3.29 -19.17
CA LEU A 61 7.74 2.98 -20.19
C LEU A 61 9.10 2.55 -19.60
N VAL A 62 9.52 3.15 -18.47
CA VAL A 62 10.77 2.79 -17.79
C VAL A 62 10.58 1.69 -16.74
N GLY A 63 9.41 1.07 -16.68
CA GLY A 63 9.10 0.00 -15.73
C GLY A 63 8.97 0.47 -14.29
N LEU A 64 8.74 1.76 -14.09
CA LEU A 64 8.48 2.34 -12.80
C LEU A 64 7.01 2.15 -12.45
N ARG A 65 6.77 1.71 -11.23
CA ARG A 65 5.44 1.47 -10.71
C ARG A 65 4.71 2.78 -10.41
N TYR A 66 3.49 2.96 -10.95
CA TYR A 66 2.64 4.06 -10.50
C TYR A 66 2.33 3.90 -9.01
N PRO A 67 2.59 4.90 -8.16
CA PRO A 67 2.30 4.78 -6.74
C PRO A 67 0.78 4.65 -6.53
N VAL A 68 0.38 3.72 -5.70
CA VAL A 68 -1.03 3.48 -5.36
C VAL A 68 -1.57 4.64 -4.53
N SER A 69 -0.74 5.13 -3.62
CA SER A 69 -1.09 6.20 -2.70
C SER A 69 0.14 6.99 -2.27
N LYS A 70 -0.09 8.10 -1.54
CA LYS A 70 0.99 8.96 -1.04
C LYS A 70 1.97 8.24 -0.10
N TYR A 71 1.46 7.30 0.71
CA TYR A 71 2.26 6.49 1.63
C TYR A 71 1.93 5.04 1.38
N GLU A 72 2.93 4.30 0.95
CA GLU A 72 2.80 2.88 0.63
C GLU A 72 4.02 2.13 1.17
N PHE A 73 3.76 1.04 1.89
CA PHE A 73 4.80 0.19 2.45
C PHE A 73 4.41 -1.28 2.31
N LYS A 74 5.23 -2.05 1.60
CA LYS A 74 5.06 -3.51 1.50
C LYS A 74 5.49 -4.16 2.81
N MET A 75 4.55 -4.76 3.51
CA MET A 75 4.81 -5.48 4.75
C MET A 75 5.31 -6.90 4.49
N SER A 76 4.65 -7.58 3.57
CA SER A 76 4.99 -8.95 3.13
C SER A 76 4.56 -9.14 1.68
N ASP A 77 4.70 -10.35 1.15
CA ASP A 77 4.17 -10.68 -0.18
C ASP A 77 2.63 -10.74 -0.21
N GLN A 78 1.99 -10.79 0.95
CA GLN A 78 0.54 -10.91 1.08
C GLN A 78 -0.15 -9.61 1.48
N LEU A 79 0.57 -8.66 2.10
CA LEU A 79 -0.02 -7.44 2.62
C LEU A 79 0.86 -6.22 2.35
N THR A 80 0.25 -5.18 1.79
CA THR A 80 0.80 -3.84 1.66
C THR A 80 -0.11 -2.86 2.39
N ARG A 81 0.47 -1.95 3.15
CA ARG A 81 -0.25 -0.87 3.85
C ARG A 81 -0.04 0.48 3.16
N GLY A 82 -0.99 1.39 3.31
CA GLY A 82 -0.82 2.74 2.78
C GLY A 82 -1.87 3.74 3.25
N SER A 83 -1.87 4.91 2.60
CA SER A 83 -2.92 5.91 2.74
C SER A 83 -4.04 5.67 1.72
N ARG A 84 -5.12 6.47 1.83
CA ARG A 84 -6.25 6.45 0.89
C ARG A 84 -5.78 6.57 -0.56
N ILE A 85 -6.50 5.91 -1.44
CA ILE A 85 -6.30 5.98 -2.88
C ILE A 85 -7.13 7.15 -3.41
N ASP A 86 -6.47 8.25 -3.75
CA ASP A 86 -7.13 9.46 -4.24
C ASP A 86 -7.32 9.46 -5.76
N ASP A 87 -6.41 8.84 -6.50
CA ASP A 87 -6.44 8.76 -7.96
C ASP A 87 -7.02 7.41 -8.42
N PRO A 88 -8.06 7.39 -9.26
CA PRO A 88 -8.60 6.15 -9.83
C PRO A 88 -7.55 5.23 -10.48
N LYS A 89 -6.47 5.78 -11.02
CA LYS A 89 -5.33 5.01 -11.57
C LYS A 89 -4.60 4.19 -10.50
N GLY A 90 -4.72 4.55 -9.22
CA GLY A 90 -4.20 3.77 -8.12
C GLY A 90 -4.83 2.37 -8.05
N TYR A 91 -6.13 2.24 -8.33
CA TYR A 91 -6.80 0.93 -8.37
C TYR A 91 -6.31 0.07 -9.54
N GLU A 92 -6.12 0.68 -10.73
CA GLU A 92 -5.52 -0.02 -11.87
C GLU A 92 -4.09 -0.45 -11.59
N SER A 93 -3.31 0.41 -10.91
CA SER A 93 -1.96 0.10 -10.49
C SER A 93 -1.93 -1.09 -9.53
N LEU A 94 -2.81 -1.15 -8.53
CA LEU A 94 -2.96 -2.32 -7.66
C LEU A 94 -3.24 -3.58 -8.46
N LYS A 95 -4.18 -3.52 -9.40
CA LYS A 95 -4.52 -4.68 -10.24
C LYS A 95 -3.36 -5.15 -11.08
N LYS A 96 -2.65 -4.23 -11.75
CA LYS A 96 -1.43 -4.53 -12.54
C LYS A 96 -0.31 -5.14 -11.70
N GLN A 97 -0.23 -4.79 -10.41
CA GLN A 97 0.73 -5.35 -9.45
C GLN A 97 0.30 -6.72 -8.88
N GLY A 98 -0.84 -7.25 -9.30
CA GLY A 98 -1.35 -8.55 -8.87
C GLY A 98 -2.12 -8.55 -7.56
N PHE A 99 -2.46 -7.37 -7.00
CA PHE A 99 -3.36 -7.31 -5.85
C PHE A 99 -4.73 -7.85 -6.20
N LYS A 100 -5.39 -8.45 -5.22
CA LYS A 100 -6.73 -9.02 -5.36
C LYS A 100 -7.73 -8.36 -4.44
N GLY A 101 -7.28 -7.78 -3.31
CA GLY A 101 -8.13 -7.19 -2.29
C GLY A 101 -7.70 -5.79 -1.85
N ILE A 102 -8.68 -5.01 -1.41
CA ILE A 102 -8.49 -3.72 -0.75
C ILE A 102 -9.32 -3.71 0.53
N VAL A 103 -8.73 -3.24 1.63
CA VAL A 103 -9.44 -2.98 2.88
C VAL A 103 -9.35 -1.50 3.23
N ASP A 104 -10.50 -0.86 3.26
CA ASP A 104 -10.69 0.50 3.76
C ASP A 104 -11.09 0.45 5.24
N LEU A 105 -10.33 1.13 6.08
CA LEU A 105 -10.56 1.20 7.53
C LEU A 105 -11.26 2.48 7.97
N THR A 106 -11.78 3.28 7.05
CA THR A 106 -12.47 4.53 7.38
C THR A 106 -13.95 4.28 7.73
N LEU A 107 -14.49 5.09 8.66
CA LEU A 107 -15.88 5.00 9.07
C LEU A 107 -16.82 5.39 7.92
N GLU A 108 -16.48 6.47 7.24
CA GLU A 108 -17.23 7.07 6.14
C GLU A 108 -17.17 6.25 4.85
N GLY A 109 -16.13 5.41 4.72
CA GLY A 109 -15.81 4.74 3.47
C GLY A 109 -15.12 5.67 2.47
N THR A 110 -14.61 5.09 1.42
CA THR A 110 -13.94 5.78 0.33
C THR A 110 -14.54 5.36 -1.03
N ASN A 111 -13.88 5.74 -2.11
CA ASN A 111 -14.26 5.28 -3.45
C ASN A 111 -13.88 3.83 -3.74
N ASP A 112 -13.32 3.08 -2.80
CA ASP A 112 -12.81 1.72 -3.01
C ASP A 112 -13.88 0.76 -3.49
N ALA A 113 -15.09 0.84 -2.93
CA ALA A 113 -16.19 -0.01 -3.37
C ALA A 113 -16.50 0.16 -4.86
N LYS A 114 -16.38 1.38 -5.41
CA LYS A 114 -16.60 1.68 -6.82
C LYS A 114 -15.35 1.48 -7.65
N GLY A 115 -14.24 2.13 -7.29
CA GLY A 115 -12.98 2.11 -8.04
C GLY A 115 -12.31 0.74 -8.01
N GLY A 116 -12.25 0.11 -6.84
CA GLY A 116 -11.70 -1.23 -6.68
C GLY A 116 -12.50 -2.27 -7.47
N LYS A 117 -13.84 -2.23 -7.38
CA LYS A 117 -14.70 -3.13 -8.15
C LYS A 117 -14.55 -2.92 -9.66
N ALA A 118 -14.47 -1.68 -10.13
CA ALA A 118 -14.24 -1.36 -11.55
C ALA A 118 -12.88 -1.91 -12.05
N ALA A 119 -11.87 -1.91 -11.21
CA ALA A 119 -10.57 -2.50 -11.49
C ALA A 119 -10.52 -4.04 -11.30
N GLY A 120 -11.63 -4.68 -10.89
CA GLY A 120 -11.70 -6.12 -10.65
C GLY A 120 -10.97 -6.57 -9.37
N LEU A 121 -11.00 -5.73 -8.33
CA LEU A 121 -10.49 -6.02 -6.99
C LEU A 121 -11.66 -6.31 -6.04
N ASN A 122 -11.47 -7.23 -5.10
CA ASN A 122 -12.39 -7.43 -3.99
C ASN A 122 -12.21 -6.31 -2.97
N THR A 123 -13.28 -5.82 -2.38
CA THR A 123 -13.21 -4.69 -1.45
C THR A 123 -13.93 -5.01 -0.15
N LEU A 124 -13.36 -4.56 0.98
CA LEU A 124 -13.97 -4.61 2.30
C LEU A 124 -13.83 -3.23 2.95
N ASN A 125 -14.92 -2.70 3.51
CA ASN A 125 -14.87 -1.54 4.39
C ASN A 125 -15.09 -2.00 5.84
N VAL A 126 -14.05 -1.86 6.65
CA VAL A 126 -14.09 -2.07 8.10
C VAL A 126 -14.22 -0.71 8.77
N LYS A 127 -15.44 -0.35 9.13
CA LYS A 127 -15.79 0.98 9.64
C LYS A 127 -15.22 1.26 11.02
N ILE A 128 -14.09 1.95 11.09
CA ILE A 128 -13.43 2.35 12.34
C ILE A 128 -13.48 3.87 12.45
N LEU A 129 -13.95 4.38 13.59
CA LEU A 129 -13.95 5.81 13.86
C LEU A 129 -12.51 6.33 13.90
N ASP A 130 -12.31 7.53 13.35
CA ASP A 130 -10.96 8.12 13.36
C ASP A 130 -10.51 8.41 14.80
N ASN A 131 -9.21 8.33 15.01
CA ASN A 131 -8.58 8.50 16.31
C ASN A 131 -9.13 7.59 17.43
N SER A 132 -9.67 6.42 17.09
CA SER A 132 -10.19 5.43 18.04
C SER A 132 -9.55 4.07 17.83
N ALA A 133 -9.58 3.26 18.88
CA ALA A 133 -9.27 1.84 18.78
C ALA A 133 -10.39 1.08 18.04
N PRO A 134 -10.06 0.07 17.23
CA PRO A 134 -11.06 -0.82 16.67
C PRO A 134 -11.61 -1.79 17.73
N THR A 135 -12.67 -2.49 17.39
CA THR A 135 -13.10 -3.67 18.13
C THR A 135 -12.35 -4.93 17.66
N GLN A 136 -12.33 -5.95 18.51
CA GLN A 136 -11.74 -7.25 18.16
C GLN A 136 -12.42 -7.89 16.92
N LYS A 137 -13.76 -7.73 16.81
CA LYS A 137 -14.51 -8.18 15.65
C LYS A 137 -14.06 -7.49 14.36
N GLN A 138 -13.88 -6.17 14.39
CA GLN A 138 -13.38 -5.42 13.22
C GLN A 138 -12.02 -5.91 12.77
N MET A 139 -11.11 -6.18 13.70
CA MET A 139 -9.79 -6.72 13.33
C MET A 139 -9.89 -8.17 12.84
N LYS A 140 -10.78 -8.97 13.37
CA LYS A 140 -11.03 -10.31 12.84
C LYS A 140 -11.58 -10.26 11.41
N ASP A 141 -12.56 -9.41 11.13
CA ASP A 141 -13.11 -9.24 9.79
C ASP A 141 -12.02 -8.82 8.78
N PHE A 142 -11.14 -7.90 9.16
CA PHE A 142 -9.96 -7.52 8.38
C PHE A 142 -9.03 -8.73 8.13
N LEU A 143 -8.66 -9.44 9.18
CA LEU A 143 -7.74 -10.58 9.08
C LEU A 143 -8.31 -11.69 8.20
N ASP A 144 -9.58 -12.03 8.37
CA ASP A 144 -10.25 -13.05 7.56
C ASP A 144 -10.28 -12.67 6.08
N PHE A 145 -10.51 -11.41 5.77
CA PHE A 145 -10.47 -10.91 4.40
C PHE A 145 -9.06 -10.94 3.82
N ALA A 146 -8.07 -10.38 4.55
CA ALA A 146 -6.69 -10.22 4.08
C ALA A 146 -5.96 -11.56 3.92
N THR A 147 -6.31 -12.58 4.73
CA THR A 147 -5.72 -13.92 4.65
C THR A 147 -6.45 -14.87 3.69
N ASN A 148 -7.59 -14.46 3.15
CA ASN A 148 -8.30 -15.27 2.16
C ASN A 148 -7.52 -15.26 0.83
N PRO A 149 -7.15 -16.43 0.25
CA PRO A 149 -6.41 -16.50 -1.02
C PRO A 149 -7.11 -15.82 -2.21
N LYS A 150 -8.44 -15.64 -2.14
CA LYS A 150 -9.21 -14.91 -3.16
C LYS A 150 -8.96 -13.40 -3.10
N ASN A 151 -8.54 -12.87 -1.95
CA ASN A 151 -8.34 -11.43 -1.71
C ASN A 151 -6.86 -11.06 -1.55
N SER A 152 -5.97 -12.04 -1.36
CA SER A 152 -4.54 -11.82 -1.13
C SER A 152 -3.75 -11.98 -2.45
N PRO A 153 -2.76 -11.14 -2.73
CA PRO A 153 -2.26 -10.01 -1.94
C PRO A 153 -3.29 -8.89 -1.75
N CYS A 154 -3.26 -8.28 -0.54
CA CYS A 154 -4.23 -7.27 -0.12
C CYS A 154 -3.56 -5.92 0.18
N TYR A 155 -4.24 -4.83 -0.17
CA TYR A 155 -3.87 -3.47 0.20
C TYR A 155 -4.77 -3.00 1.34
N VAL A 156 -4.21 -2.54 2.45
CA VAL A 156 -4.95 -2.01 3.61
C VAL A 156 -4.62 -0.55 3.85
N HIS A 157 -5.64 0.27 4.04
CA HIS A 157 -5.45 1.69 4.31
C HIS A 157 -6.55 2.28 5.21
N CYS A 158 -6.27 3.45 5.70
CA CYS A 158 -7.25 4.41 6.22
C CYS A 158 -7.06 5.74 5.46
N GLU A 159 -7.36 6.86 6.07
CA GLU A 159 -7.12 8.18 5.46
C GLU A 159 -5.61 8.42 5.25
N ALA A 160 -4.85 8.50 6.34
CA ALA A 160 -3.43 8.86 6.33
C ALA A 160 -2.48 7.64 6.30
N GLY A 161 -2.97 6.42 6.45
CA GLY A 161 -2.13 5.21 6.54
C GLY A 161 -1.37 5.07 7.87
N LYS A 162 -1.75 5.81 8.91
CA LYS A 162 -1.02 5.87 10.20
C LYS A 162 -1.72 5.08 11.31
N GLY A 163 -2.71 5.66 12.01
CA GLY A 163 -3.34 5.11 13.21
C GLY A 163 -4.10 3.81 12.94
N ARG A 164 -5.30 3.87 12.36
CA ARG A 164 -6.15 2.70 12.04
C ARG A 164 -5.39 1.64 11.24
N THR A 165 -4.64 2.07 10.22
CA THR A 165 -3.79 1.18 9.41
C THR A 165 -2.65 0.58 10.23
N GLY A 166 -2.09 1.34 11.18
CA GLY A 166 -1.06 0.85 12.10
C GLY A 166 -1.58 -0.27 12.98
N VAL A 167 -2.77 -0.09 13.57
CA VAL A 167 -3.42 -1.13 14.38
C VAL A 167 -3.68 -2.40 13.56
N ALA A 168 -4.29 -2.28 12.39
CA ALA A 168 -4.56 -3.42 11.52
C ALA A 168 -3.26 -4.16 11.12
N SER A 169 -2.21 -3.40 10.79
CA SER A 169 -0.89 -3.96 10.45
C SER A 169 -0.28 -4.74 11.62
N ALA A 170 -0.33 -4.18 12.83
CA ALA A 170 0.19 -4.86 14.02
C ALA A 170 -0.59 -6.13 14.35
N CYS A 171 -1.93 -6.09 14.25
CA CYS A 171 -2.75 -7.29 14.38
C CYS A 171 -2.37 -8.38 13.37
N TYR A 172 -2.12 -8.00 12.11
CA TYR A 172 -1.66 -8.94 11.08
C TYR A 172 -0.29 -9.55 11.42
N ARG A 173 0.69 -8.72 11.84
CA ARG A 173 2.01 -9.18 12.29
C ARG A 173 1.90 -10.22 13.40
N MET A 174 1.07 -9.96 14.41
CA MET A 174 0.86 -10.87 15.53
C MET A 174 0.11 -12.15 15.11
N ALA A 175 -1.01 -11.98 14.42
CA ALA A 175 -1.94 -13.08 14.17
C ALA A 175 -1.52 -14.01 13.01
N VAL A 176 -0.81 -13.48 12.03
CA VAL A 176 -0.45 -14.19 10.79
C VAL A 176 1.03 -14.50 10.71
N GLU A 177 1.88 -13.55 11.12
CA GLU A 177 3.33 -13.71 11.01
C GLU A 177 4.01 -14.10 12.34
N GLY A 178 3.24 -14.23 13.43
CA GLY A 178 3.75 -14.71 14.72
C GLY A 178 4.68 -13.75 15.44
N TRP A 179 4.60 -12.45 15.16
CA TRP A 179 5.40 -11.47 15.87
C TRP A 179 4.91 -11.29 17.32
N SER A 180 5.85 -10.97 18.22
CA SER A 180 5.47 -10.57 19.56
C SER A 180 4.71 -9.23 19.55
N PRO A 181 3.82 -8.98 20.53
CA PRO A 181 3.10 -7.72 20.63
C PRO A 181 4.03 -6.50 20.66
N GLU A 182 5.13 -6.57 21.40
CA GLU A 182 6.09 -5.46 21.54
C GLU A 182 6.71 -5.10 20.19
N LYS A 183 7.10 -6.13 19.40
CA LYS A 183 7.70 -5.92 18.08
C LYS A 183 6.69 -5.32 17.11
N ALA A 184 5.47 -5.83 17.09
CA ALA A 184 4.42 -5.36 16.21
C ALA A 184 3.97 -3.93 16.53
N ILE A 185 3.85 -3.59 17.82
CA ILE A 185 3.54 -2.24 18.31
C ILE A 185 4.66 -1.27 17.96
N ALA A 186 5.92 -1.65 18.19
CA ALA A 186 7.06 -0.80 17.84
C ALA A 186 7.13 -0.48 16.33
N GLU A 187 6.78 -1.43 15.46
CA GLU A 187 6.65 -1.16 14.02
C GLU A 187 5.50 -0.20 13.74
N ALA A 188 4.32 -0.41 14.31
CA ALA A 188 3.15 0.46 14.13
C ALA A 188 3.43 1.89 14.56
N GLN A 189 4.14 2.08 15.67
CA GLN A 189 4.54 3.40 16.19
C GLN A 189 5.50 4.13 15.24
N LYS A 190 6.44 3.44 14.61
CA LYS A 190 7.34 4.02 13.58
C LYS A 190 6.56 4.58 12.39
N PHE A 191 5.38 4.03 12.11
CA PHE A 191 4.47 4.51 11.07
C PHE A 191 3.39 5.46 11.57
N GLY A 192 3.48 5.94 12.81
CA GLY A 192 2.62 6.98 13.38
C GLY A 192 1.33 6.49 14.06
N CYS A 193 1.25 5.21 14.45
CA CYS A 193 0.23 4.71 15.36
C CYS A 193 0.67 5.02 16.81
N SER A 194 0.14 6.07 17.41
CA SER A 194 0.65 6.58 18.70
C SER A 194 -0.44 6.88 19.74
N LEU A 195 -1.72 6.67 19.42
CA LEU A 195 -2.80 6.95 20.36
C LEU A 195 -2.85 5.89 21.47
N PRO A 196 -2.97 6.30 22.75
CA PRO A 196 -2.95 5.38 23.88
C PRO A 196 -3.97 4.26 23.78
N ASP A 197 -5.22 4.56 23.43
CA ASP A 197 -6.28 3.57 23.26
C ASP A 197 -6.01 2.54 22.17
N GLN A 198 -5.33 2.95 21.10
CA GLN A 198 -4.89 2.04 20.04
C GLN A 198 -3.76 1.11 20.51
N ILE A 199 -2.83 1.63 21.31
CA ILE A 199 -1.74 0.83 21.89
C ILE A 199 -2.30 -0.14 22.95
N ASP A 200 -3.21 0.31 23.79
CA ASP A 200 -3.90 -0.53 24.80
C ASP A 200 -4.68 -1.66 24.12
N PHE A 201 -5.39 -1.34 23.03
CA PHE A 201 -6.06 -2.35 22.21
C PHE A 201 -5.07 -3.40 21.67
N LEU A 202 -3.91 -2.99 21.14
CA LEU A 202 -2.90 -3.91 20.61
C LEU A 202 -2.31 -4.82 21.68
N ASN A 203 -2.05 -4.30 22.88
CA ASN A 203 -1.61 -5.11 24.02
C ASN A 203 -2.68 -6.15 24.41
N GLN A 204 -3.94 -5.74 24.49
CA GLN A 204 -5.05 -6.64 24.80
C GLN A 204 -5.26 -7.67 23.67
N PHE A 205 -5.16 -7.26 22.40
CA PHE A 205 -5.27 -8.15 21.25
C PHE A 205 -4.19 -9.25 21.29
N GLY A 206 -2.94 -8.88 21.57
CA GLY A 206 -1.85 -9.83 21.73
C GLY A 206 -2.07 -10.83 22.87
N ALA A 207 -2.55 -10.34 24.03
CA ALA A 207 -2.89 -11.18 25.16
C ALA A 207 -4.04 -12.17 24.85
N ASP A 208 -5.05 -11.71 24.13
CA ASP A 208 -6.20 -12.55 23.75
C ASP A 208 -5.83 -13.55 22.66
N LEU A 209 -4.92 -13.19 21.75
CA LEU A 209 -4.37 -14.10 20.75
C LEU A 209 -3.59 -15.24 21.43
N ALA A 210 -2.74 -14.93 22.41
CA ALA A 210 -1.96 -15.92 23.17
C ALA A 210 -2.86 -16.89 23.96
N LYS A 211 -4.03 -16.42 24.40
CA LYS A 211 -5.05 -17.24 25.09
C LYS A 211 -5.99 -17.99 24.16
N GLY A 212 -5.78 -17.92 22.82
CA GLY A 212 -6.64 -18.58 21.83
C GLY A 212 -8.05 -18.02 21.72
N LYS A 213 -8.30 -16.81 22.20
CA LYS A 213 -9.63 -16.19 22.18
C LYS A 213 -10.02 -15.64 20.80
N ILE A 214 -9.07 -15.47 19.90
CA ILE A 214 -9.32 -14.98 18.55
C ILE A 214 -9.49 -16.17 17.63
N GLN A 215 -10.71 -16.51 17.32
CA GLN A 215 -11.06 -17.70 16.54
C GLN A 215 -10.36 -17.73 15.18
N GLY A 216 -9.65 -18.83 14.90
CA GLY A 216 -8.90 -19.05 13.65
C GLY A 216 -7.50 -18.40 13.63
N TYR A 217 -7.06 -17.84 14.77
CA TYR A 217 -5.74 -17.23 14.91
C TYR A 217 -5.07 -17.63 16.22
N PRO A 218 -3.70 -17.65 16.27
CA PRO A 218 -2.78 -17.35 15.15
C PRO A 218 -2.88 -18.37 14.02
N LYS A 219 -2.54 -17.96 12.82
CA LYS A 219 -2.34 -18.91 11.70
C LYS A 219 -1.08 -19.73 11.98
N LYS A 220 -1.18 -21.05 11.75
CA LYS A 220 -0.05 -21.99 11.88
C LYS A 220 0.68 -22.11 10.55
#